data_90a78fdfba593c616480ff1e303a9f2e
#
_entry.id   90a78fdfba593c616480ff1e303a9f2e
#
_cell.length_a   1.000
_cell.length_b   1.000
_cell.length_c   1.000
_cell.angle_alpha   90.00
_cell.angle_beta   90.00
_cell.angle_gamma   90.00
#
_symmetry.space_group_name_H-M   'P 1'
#
loop_
_entity.id
_entity.type
_entity.pdbx_description
1 polymer ?
#
loop_
_entity_poly.entity_id
_entity_poly.type
_entity_poly.pdbx_seq_one_letter_code
_entity_poly.pdbx_strand_id
1 'polypeptide(L)'
;MGAPNGNLYTGTIEYAPNLKWKGIIPIASLMQKKFGLDTKLTNDANAAAMGEMMYGACKNMKHFITITLGTGVGSGIVIDGKIVVGHDGFAGELGHTIIRPGGRMHKSTGMRGSLEAYASATGVRETAIEMLTMHPEEPSLLRNYTINELTSETVYECAMQGDNIANDIFEFTGQILGESLANFIMFSSPAAIVLFGGLTKAGNLLLNPTRKHMEENLLPIFKNKVELIFSQLKESDAAILGASALVWEVK
;
A
#
# COMPACT_ATOMS: atom_id res chain seq x y z
N MET A 1 14.17 -7.90 10.09
CA MET A 1 14.19 -6.52 9.58
C MET A 1 13.22 -6.41 8.42
N GLY A 2 12.49 -5.28 8.31
CA GLY A 2 11.73 -4.91 7.12
C GLY A 2 12.47 -3.76 6.42
N ALA A 3 12.61 -3.81 5.11
CA ALA A 3 13.24 -2.75 4.31
C ALA A 3 12.70 -2.74 2.89
N PRO A 4 12.66 -1.56 2.21
CA PRO A 4 12.29 -1.49 0.80
C PRO A 4 13.17 -2.44 -0.04
N ASN A 5 12.55 -3.20 -0.94
CA ASN A 5 13.22 -4.23 -1.75
C ASN A 5 14.08 -5.20 -0.93
N GLY A 6 13.67 -5.50 0.31
CA GLY A 6 14.33 -6.49 1.17
C GLY A 6 14.01 -7.91 0.71
N ASN A 7 15.04 -8.67 0.38
CA ASN A 7 14.92 -10.05 -0.10
C ASN A 7 15.09 -11.04 1.05
N LEU A 8 14.10 -11.90 1.25
CA LEU A 8 14.08 -12.87 2.36
C LEU A 8 15.12 -13.98 2.16
N TYR A 9 15.39 -14.40 0.93
CA TYR A 9 16.29 -15.52 0.64
C TYR A 9 17.76 -15.13 0.74
N THR A 10 18.11 -13.95 0.21
CA THR A 10 19.50 -13.49 0.14
C THR A 10 19.93 -12.62 1.32
N GLY A 11 18.95 -12.06 2.06
CA GLY A 11 19.21 -11.10 3.13
C GLY A 11 19.76 -9.76 2.63
N THR A 12 19.48 -9.42 1.36
CA THR A 12 19.96 -8.22 0.68
C THR A 12 18.86 -7.19 0.49
N ILE A 13 19.21 -5.91 0.45
CA ILE A 13 18.38 -4.85 -0.10
C ILE A 13 18.84 -4.63 -1.53
N GLU A 14 17.91 -4.70 -2.51
CA GLU A 14 18.26 -4.69 -3.93
C GLU A 14 17.61 -3.51 -4.65
N TYR A 15 18.45 -2.61 -5.20
CA TYR A 15 18.02 -1.48 -6.02
C TYR A 15 16.88 -0.64 -5.44
N ALA A 16 16.81 -0.50 -4.11
CA ALA A 16 15.75 0.24 -3.43
C ALA A 16 15.76 1.73 -3.85
N PRO A 17 14.67 2.23 -4.49
CA PRO A 17 14.65 3.58 -5.05
C PRO A 17 14.69 4.67 -3.99
N ASN A 18 14.16 4.38 -2.81
CA ASN A 18 13.99 5.31 -1.70
C ASN A 18 15.20 5.39 -0.76
N LEU A 19 16.24 4.58 -1.01
CA LEU A 19 17.46 4.57 -0.21
C LEU A 19 18.61 5.26 -0.94
N LYS A 20 19.52 5.86 -0.16
CA LYS A 20 20.74 6.46 -0.72
C LYS A 20 21.71 5.43 -1.28
N TRP A 21 21.64 4.20 -0.81
CA TRP A 21 22.46 3.09 -1.26
C TRP A 21 22.03 2.63 -2.65
N LYS A 22 22.98 2.30 -3.48
CA LYS A 22 22.74 1.81 -4.84
C LYS A 22 23.21 0.36 -4.97
N GLY A 23 22.53 -0.40 -5.83
CA GLY A 23 22.88 -1.80 -6.10
C GLY A 23 22.35 -2.76 -5.02
N ILE A 24 23.12 -3.82 -4.76
CA ILE A 24 22.76 -4.91 -3.85
C ILE A 24 23.58 -4.78 -2.56
N ILE A 25 22.89 -4.63 -1.44
CA ILE A 25 23.51 -4.42 -0.12
C ILE A 25 23.20 -5.63 0.77
N PRO A 26 24.22 -6.41 1.20
CA PRO A 26 24.04 -7.61 2.02
C PRO A 26 23.79 -7.25 3.49
N ILE A 27 22.68 -6.55 3.77
CA ILE A 27 22.42 -5.94 5.08
C ILE A 27 22.30 -6.98 6.21
N ALA A 28 21.70 -8.15 5.95
CA ALA A 28 21.57 -9.19 6.95
C ALA A 28 22.96 -9.70 7.40
N SER A 29 23.87 -9.96 6.47
CA SER A 29 25.24 -10.38 6.77
C SER A 29 26.03 -9.31 7.51
N LEU A 30 25.87 -8.02 7.12
CA LEU A 30 26.51 -6.90 7.79
C LEU A 30 26.05 -6.77 9.24
N MET A 31 24.76 -6.93 9.50
CA MET A 31 24.17 -6.87 10.84
C MET A 31 24.62 -8.09 11.68
N GLN A 32 24.60 -9.29 11.11
CA GLN A 32 25.09 -10.49 11.79
C GLN A 32 26.57 -10.36 12.17
N LYS A 33 27.42 -9.88 11.24
CA LYS A 33 28.84 -9.63 11.53
C LYS A 33 29.06 -8.61 12.64
N LYS A 34 28.23 -7.55 12.67
CA LYS A 34 28.38 -6.47 13.64
C LYS A 34 27.87 -6.82 15.05
N PHE A 35 26.76 -7.56 15.13
CA PHE A 35 26.06 -7.79 16.39
C PHE A 35 26.14 -9.25 16.87
N GLY A 36 26.64 -10.18 16.07
CA GLY A 36 26.69 -11.61 16.40
C GLY A 36 25.32 -12.29 16.47
N LEU A 37 24.30 -11.69 15.86
CA LEU A 37 22.91 -12.19 15.89
C LEU A 37 22.45 -12.59 14.50
N ASP A 38 21.77 -13.73 14.39
CA ASP A 38 21.10 -14.14 13.16
C ASP A 38 20.09 -13.07 12.74
N THR A 39 20.20 -12.63 11.49
CA THR A 39 19.38 -11.54 10.96
C THR A 39 18.57 -12.04 9.78
N LYS A 40 17.25 -11.85 9.85
CA LYS A 40 16.32 -12.06 8.74
C LYS A 40 15.87 -10.71 8.19
N LEU A 41 15.70 -10.66 6.86
CA LEU A 41 15.26 -9.48 6.14
C LEU A 41 14.08 -9.84 5.24
N THR A 42 13.13 -8.95 5.11
CA THR A 42 12.05 -9.02 4.10
C THR A 42 11.68 -7.60 3.66
N ASN A 43 10.81 -7.48 2.67
CA ASN A 43 10.17 -6.23 2.31
C ASN A 43 9.37 -5.67 3.51
N ASP A 44 9.29 -4.34 3.64
CA ASP A 44 8.60 -3.66 4.74
C ASP A 44 7.09 -3.93 4.75
N ALA A 45 6.45 -4.02 3.58
CA ALA A 45 5.04 -4.38 3.48
C ALA A 45 4.79 -5.86 3.84
N ASN A 46 5.70 -6.75 3.51
CA ASN A 46 5.67 -8.14 3.99
C ASN A 46 5.79 -8.20 5.52
N ALA A 47 6.69 -7.40 6.10
CA ALA A 47 6.79 -7.29 7.55
C ALA A 47 5.48 -6.77 8.17
N ALA A 48 4.84 -5.78 7.56
CA ALA A 48 3.53 -5.29 8.01
C ALA A 48 2.46 -6.41 7.97
N ALA A 49 2.41 -7.20 6.89
CA ALA A 49 1.48 -8.34 6.79
C ALA A 49 1.71 -9.38 7.89
N MET A 50 2.98 -9.67 8.21
CA MET A 50 3.33 -10.54 9.33
C MET A 50 2.89 -9.96 10.67
N GLY A 51 3.02 -8.64 10.86
CA GLY A 51 2.51 -7.94 12.03
C GLY A 51 1.00 -8.08 12.18
N GLU A 52 0.25 -7.88 11.09
CA GLU A 52 -1.21 -8.05 11.07
C GLU A 52 -1.64 -9.50 11.40
N MET A 53 -0.90 -10.48 10.91
CA MET A 53 -1.17 -11.89 11.17
C MET A 53 -0.96 -12.25 12.65
N MET A 54 0.08 -11.74 13.26
CA MET A 54 0.45 -12.11 14.63
C MET A 54 -0.26 -11.26 15.70
N TYR A 55 -0.45 -9.97 15.43
CA TYR A 55 -0.85 -9.00 16.46
C TYR A 55 -2.01 -8.09 16.06
N GLY A 56 -2.39 -8.07 14.77
CA GLY A 56 -3.35 -7.13 14.22
C GLY A 56 -4.70 -7.72 13.83
N ALA A 57 -5.33 -7.10 12.85
CA ALA A 57 -6.69 -7.40 12.40
C ALA A 57 -6.82 -8.81 11.76
N CYS A 58 -5.73 -9.38 11.25
CA CYS A 58 -5.73 -10.70 10.59
C CYS A 58 -5.30 -11.85 11.50
N LYS A 59 -5.31 -11.66 12.81
CA LYS A 59 -5.00 -12.73 13.75
C LYS A 59 -5.92 -13.93 13.52
N ASN A 60 -5.31 -15.11 13.33
CA ASN A 60 -5.96 -16.38 12.98
C ASN A 60 -6.48 -16.49 11.53
N MET A 61 -6.26 -15.50 10.68
CA MET A 61 -6.55 -15.61 9.25
C MET A 61 -5.37 -16.28 8.53
N LYS A 62 -5.68 -17.17 7.59
CA LYS A 62 -4.66 -17.88 6.78
C LYS A 62 -4.50 -17.32 5.37
N HIS A 63 -5.49 -16.55 4.91
CA HIS A 63 -5.53 -16.02 3.55
C HIS A 63 -5.98 -14.56 3.61
N PHE A 64 -5.08 -13.62 3.43
CA PHE A 64 -5.38 -12.19 3.40
C PHE A 64 -4.31 -11.42 2.63
N ILE A 65 -4.63 -10.18 2.28
CA ILE A 65 -3.71 -9.24 1.66
C ILE A 65 -3.63 -8.00 2.55
N THR A 66 -2.43 -7.53 2.84
CA THR A 66 -2.22 -6.19 3.43
C THR A 66 -1.80 -5.24 2.34
N ILE A 67 -2.45 -4.08 2.24
CA ILE A 67 -2.08 -2.98 1.34
C ILE A 67 -1.64 -1.79 2.20
N THR A 68 -0.40 -1.38 2.02
CA THR A 68 0.13 -0.20 2.71
C THR A 68 -0.02 1.03 1.83
N LEU A 69 -0.73 2.05 2.33
CA LEU A 69 -1.06 3.30 1.64
C LEU A 69 -0.33 4.47 2.30
N GLY A 70 0.91 4.67 1.88
CA GLY A 70 1.80 5.73 2.35
C GLY A 70 2.25 6.65 1.21
N THR A 71 3.51 7.07 1.21
CA THR A 71 4.14 7.80 0.09
C THR A 71 4.04 7.01 -1.21
N GLY A 72 4.15 5.66 -1.12
CA GLY A 72 3.88 4.69 -2.17
C GLY A 72 2.77 3.72 -1.77
N VAL A 73 2.62 2.63 -2.55
CA VAL A 73 1.72 1.50 -2.28
C VAL A 73 2.53 0.22 -2.18
N GLY A 74 2.64 -0.32 -0.97
CA GLY A 74 3.21 -1.64 -0.75
C GLY A 74 2.13 -2.69 -0.49
N SER A 75 2.51 -3.96 -0.52
CA SER A 75 1.60 -5.05 -0.21
C SER A 75 2.32 -6.29 0.32
N GLY A 76 1.60 -7.06 1.14
CA GLY A 76 2.01 -8.38 1.59
C GLY A 76 0.86 -9.34 1.40
N ILE A 77 1.14 -10.49 0.79
CA ILE A 77 0.15 -11.53 0.50
C ILE A 77 0.42 -12.72 1.43
N VAL A 78 -0.60 -13.15 2.15
CA VAL A 78 -0.52 -14.34 3.02
C VAL A 78 -1.45 -15.42 2.47
N ILE A 79 -0.91 -16.62 2.26
CA ILE A 79 -1.62 -17.81 1.81
C ILE A 79 -1.22 -18.97 2.73
N ASP A 80 -2.22 -19.69 3.24
CA ASP A 80 -2.02 -20.80 4.22
C ASP A 80 -1.21 -20.37 5.46
N GLY A 81 -1.38 -19.10 5.89
CA GLY A 81 -0.65 -18.55 7.02
C GLY A 81 0.84 -18.27 6.74
N LYS A 82 1.25 -18.24 5.49
CA LYS A 82 2.63 -17.97 5.06
C LYS A 82 2.68 -16.77 4.11
N ILE A 83 3.69 -15.93 4.31
CA ILE A 83 3.93 -14.82 3.38
C ILE A 83 4.36 -15.35 2.01
N VAL A 84 3.79 -14.80 0.96
CA VAL A 84 4.15 -15.12 -0.43
C VAL A 84 5.35 -14.27 -0.82
N VAL A 85 6.48 -14.88 -1.05
CA VAL A 85 7.72 -14.20 -1.47
C VAL A 85 8.14 -14.54 -2.91
N GLY A 86 7.53 -15.55 -3.53
CA GLY A 86 7.82 -15.96 -4.89
C GLY A 86 9.14 -16.71 -5.04
N HIS A 87 9.53 -16.93 -6.29
CA HIS A 87 10.75 -17.70 -6.63
C HIS A 87 12.04 -16.96 -6.24
N ASP A 88 12.06 -15.66 -6.45
CA ASP A 88 13.24 -14.79 -6.28
C ASP A 88 13.16 -13.86 -5.06
N GLY A 89 12.07 -13.93 -4.28
CA GLY A 89 11.92 -13.16 -3.06
C GLY A 89 11.19 -11.81 -3.21
N PHE A 90 10.65 -11.49 -4.40
CA PHE A 90 10.04 -10.19 -4.71
C PHE A 90 8.55 -10.25 -5.07
N ALA A 91 7.84 -11.35 -4.77
CA ALA A 91 6.40 -11.41 -4.98
C ALA A 91 5.67 -10.42 -4.07
N GLY A 92 4.52 -9.96 -4.52
CA GLY A 92 3.66 -9.06 -3.75
C GLY A 92 3.81 -7.58 -4.10
N GLU A 93 4.44 -7.22 -5.21
CA GLU A 93 4.57 -5.84 -5.69
C GLU A 93 3.27 -5.32 -6.34
N LEU A 94 2.13 -5.43 -5.62
CA LEU A 94 0.80 -5.08 -6.14
C LEU A 94 0.64 -3.59 -6.45
N GLY A 95 1.37 -2.71 -5.76
CA GLY A 95 1.40 -1.28 -6.04
C GLY A 95 1.92 -0.95 -7.45
N HIS A 96 2.71 -1.83 -8.03
CA HIS A 96 3.28 -1.66 -9.37
C HIS A 96 2.48 -2.35 -10.48
N THR A 97 1.35 -2.99 -10.17
CA THR A 97 0.44 -3.54 -11.20
C THR A 97 -0.14 -2.41 -12.06
N ILE A 98 -0.19 -2.64 -13.38
CA ILE A 98 -0.71 -1.66 -14.33
C ILE A 98 -2.24 -1.75 -14.36
N ILE A 99 -2.89 -0.71 -13.87
CA ILE A 99 -4.36 -0.61 -13.80
C ILE A 99 -4.96 0.37 -14.81
N ARG A 100 -4.12 1.28 -15.31
CA ARG A 100 -4.47 2.24 -16.38
C ARG A 100 -3.36 2.21 -17.45
N PRO A 101 -3.39 1.27 -18.41
CA PRO A 101 -2.37 1.19 -19.45
C PRO A 101 -2.17 2.53 -20.15
N GLY A 102 -0.90 2.97 -20.25
CA GLY A 102 -0.56 4.27 -20.83
C GLY A 102 -0.90 5.49 -19.95
N GLY A 103 -1.46 5.29 -18.77
CA GLY A 103 -1.87 6.35 -17.85
C GLY A 103 -0.74 7.16 -17.22
N ARG A 104 -1.00 7.72 -16.03
CA ARG A 104 -0.08 8.59 -15.30
C ARG A 104 1.29 7.93 -15.12
N MET A 105 2.35 8.67 -15.41
CA MET A 105 3.71 8.21 -15.17
C MET A 105 4.07 8.34 -13.69
N HIS A 106 4.50 7.26 -13.08
CA HIS A 106 5.07 7.27 -11.73
C HIS A 106 6.53 7.74 -11.79
N LYS A 107 6.82 8.90 -11.17
CA LYS A 107 8.10 9.61 -11.35
C LYS A 107 9.33 8.83 -10.89
N SER A 108 9.22 8.03 -9.84
CA SER A 108 10.38 7.29 -9.28
C SER A 108 10.70 6.01 -10.03
N THR A 109 9.71 5.34 -10.63
CA THR A 109 9.90 4.08 -11.36
C THR A 109 9.90 4.22 -12.86
N GLY A 110 9.37 5.34 -13.41
CA GLY A 110 9.14 5.53 -14.84
C GLY A 110 7.98 4.69 -15.41
N MET A 111 7.31 3.88 -14.60
CA MET A 111 6.18 3.06 -15.03
C MET A 111 4.94 3.93 -15.28
N ARG A 112 4.11 3.54 -16.26
CA ARG A 112 2.87 4.23 -16.55
C ARG A 112 1.66 3.41 -16.11
N GLY A 113 0.73 4.08 -15.40
CA GLY A 113 -0.56 3.52 -15.05
C GLY A 113 -0.54 2.50 -13.92
N SER A 114 0.50 2.48 -13.08
CA SER A 114 0.56 1.63 -11.88
C SER A 114 -0.43 2.09 -10.81
N LEU A 115 -0.88 1.15 -9.97
CA LEU A 115 -1.75 1.46 -8.83
C LEU A 115 -1.15 2.57 -7.94
N GLU A 116 0.14 2.50 -7.63
CA GLU A 116 0.85 3.47 -6.80
C GLU A 116 0.77 4.89 -7.37
N ALA A 117 0.78 5.05 -8.70
CA ALA A 117 0.70 6.37 -9.33
C ALA A 117 -0.64 7.10 -9.02
N TYR A 118 -1.65 6.38 -8.53
CA TYR A 118 -2.98 6.93 -8.25
C TYR A 118 -3.39 6.82 -6.79
N ALA A 119 -3.18 5.67 -6.15
CA ALA A 119 -3.72 5.35 -4.84
C ALA A 119 -2.72 5.51 -3.68
N SER A 120 -1.55 6.11 -3.91
CA SER A 120 -0.63 6.55 -2.86
C SER A 120 -0.95 7.99 -2.39
N ALA A 121 -0.36 8.43 -1.28
CA ALA A 121 -0.44 9.83 -0.86
C ALA A 121 0.10 10.79 -1.95
N THR A 122 1.18 10.38 -2.64
CA THR A 122 1.71 11.10 -3.81
C THR A 122 0.69 11.09 -4.95
N GLY A 123 0.04 9.94 -5.20
CA GLY A 123 -1.00 9.79 -6.23
C GLY A 123 -2.20 10.69 -5.99
N VAL A 124 -2.68 10.79 -4.75
CA VAL A 124 -3.76 11.73 -4.35
C VAL A 124 -3.38 13.18 -4.65
N ARG A 125 -2.15 13.59 -4.30
CA ARG A 125 -1.63 14.91 -4.61
C ARG A 125 -1.60 15.19 -6.11
N GLU A 126 -1.09 14.26 -6.91
CA GLU A 126 -1.05 14.42 -8.38
C GLU A 126 -2.48 14.49 -8.96
N THR A 127 -3.42 13.72 -8.43
CA THR A 127 -4.85 13.79 -8.80
C THR A 127 -5.43 15.18 -8.47
N ALA A 128 -5.09 15.76 -7.32
CA ALA A 128 -5.52 17.10 -6.96
C ALA A 128 -5.02 18.15 -7.97
N ILE A 129 -3.76 18.09 -8.36
CA ILE A 129 -3.19 18.99 -9.36
C ILE A 129 -3.89 18.83 -10.72
N GLU A 130 -4.13 17.59 -11.15
CA GLU A 130 -4.83 17.31 -12.41
C GLU A 130 -6.27 17.83 -12.39
N MET A 131 -7.05 17.54 -11.34
CA MET A 131 -8.45 17.98 -11.23
C MET A 131 -8.57 19.50 -11.14
N LEU A 132 -7.72 20.17 -10.36
CA LEU A 132 -7.70 21.64 -10.31
C LEU A 132 -7.35 22.28 -11.66
N THR A 133 -6.53 21.60 -12.46
CA THR A 133 -6.16 22.06 -13.81
C THR A 133 -7.29 21.84 -14.81
N MET A 134 -7.99 20.70 -14.72
CA MET A 134 -9.10 20.35 -15.62
C MET A 134 -10.37 21.18 -15.35
N HIS A 135 -10.56 21.61 -14.10
CA HIS A 135 -11.75 22.38 -13.67
C HIS A 135 -11.36 23.78 -13.16
N PRO A 136 -10.77 24.66 -13.99
CA PRO A 136 -10.19 25.93 -13.53
C PRO A 136 -11.22 26.90 -12.90
N GLU A 137 -12.47 26.84 -13.35
CA GLU A 137 -13.54 27.74 -12.90
C GLU A 137 -14.33 27.18 -11.69
N GLU A 138 -14.11 25.90 -11.32
CA GLU A 138 -14.83 25.31 -10.21
C GLU A 138 -14.24 25.78 -8.87
N PRO A 139 -15.06 26.31 -7.94
CA PRO A 139 -14.59 26.75 -6.63
C PRO A 139 -14.03 25.57 -5.83
N SER A 140 -12.87 25.78 -5.21
CA SER A 140 -12.28 24.77 -4.32
C SER A 140 -11.37 25.44 -3.30
N LEU A 141 -11.41 24.95 -2.04
CA LEU A 141 -10.51 25.36 -0.97
C LEU A 141 -9.06 24.98 -1.27
N LEU A 142 -8.85 23.93 -2.07
CA LEU A 142 -7.51 23.49 -2.52
C LEU A 142 -6.75 24.58 -3.29
N ARG A 143 -7.45 25.57 -3.89
CA ARG A 143 -6.82 26.69 -4.60
C ARG A 143 -6.11 27.68 -3.68
N ASN A 144 -6.37 27.61 -2.38
CA ASN A 144 -5.67 28.44 -1.38
C ASN A 144 -4.26 27.91 -1.08
N TYR A 145 -3.90 26.72 -1.58
CA TYR A 145 -2.60 26.09 -1.38
C TYR A 145 -1.75 26.22 -2.64
N THR A 146 -0.47 26.45 -2.45
CA THR A 146 0.51 26.32 -3.55
C THR A 146 0.68 24.84 -3.92
N ILE A 147 1.20 24.56 -5.11
CA ILE A 147 1.48 23.18 -5.57
C ILE A 147 2.36 22.40 -4.57
N ASN A 148 3.28 23.08 -3.88
CA ASN A 148 4.17 22.46 -2.92
C ASN A 148 3.49 22.16 -1.57
N GLU A 149 2.43 22.84 -1.24
CA GLU A 149 1.63 22.64 -0.02
C GLU A 149 0.51 21.63 -0.20
N LEU A 150 0.15 21.30 -1.45
CA LEU A 150 -0.81 20.25 -1.73
C LEU A 150 -0.26 18.89 -1.29
N THR A 151 -0.96 18.25 -0.37
CA THR A 151 -0.68 16.92 0.17
C THR A 151 -1.98 16.12 0.26
N SER A 152 -1.91 14.82 0.47
CA SER A 152 -3.11 14.01 0.76
C SER A 152 -3.83 14.47 2.03
N GLU A 153 -3.12 15.06 2.99
CA GLU A 153 -3.67 15.63 4.23
C GLU A 153 -4.46 16.89 3.94
N THR A 154 -3.92 17.86 3.16
CA THR A 154 -4.65 19.08 2.78
C THR A 154 -5.89 18.75 1.94
N VAL A 155 -5.82 17.73 1.06
CA VAL A 155 -7.00 17.25 0.32
C VAL A 155 -8.06 16.71 1.30
N TYR A 156 -7.65 15.92 2.29
CA TYR A 156 -8.56 15.42 3.32
C TYR A 156 -9.22 16.55 4.13
N GLU A 157 -8.44 17.53 4.57
CA GLU A 157 -8.95 18.67 5.34
C GLU A 157 -9.99 19.50 4.54
N CYS A 158 -9.74 19.70 3.25
CA CYS A 158 -10.69 20.38 2.35
C CYS A 158 -11.97 19.53 2.14
N ALA A 159 -11.82 18.22 1.92
CA ALA A 159 -12.96 17.32 1.77
C ALA A 159 -13.86 17.31 3.02
N MET A 160 -13.27 17.32 4.22
CA MET A 160 -14.00 17.41 5.49
C MET A 160 -14.75 18.75 5.66
N GLN A 161 -14.35 19.79 4.94
CA GLN A 161 -15.06 21.08 4.89
C GLN A 161 -16.11 21.16 3.76
N GLY A 162 -16.35 20.06 3.06
CA GLY A 162 -17.36 19.96 2.01
C GLY A 162 -16.89 20.42 0.62
N ASP A 163 -15.58 20.50 0.39
CA ASP A 163 -15.01 20.83 -0.93
C ASP A 163 -15.32 19.72 -1.94
N ASN A 164 -15.99 20.07 -3.03
CA ASN A 164 -16.41 19.10 -4.04
C ASN A 164 -15.24 18.45 -4.76
N ILE A 165 -14.26 19.25 -5.21
CA ILE A 165 -13.06 18.70 -5.91
C ILE A 165 -12.29 17.75 -4.97
N ALA A 166 -12.15 18.12 -3.70
CA ALA A 166 -11.48 17.28 -2.74
C ALA A 166 -12.23 15.96 -2.49
N ASN A 167 -13.56 15.98 -2.45
CA ASN A 167 -14.38 14.78 -2.37
C ASN A 167 -14.24 13.91 -3.64
N ASP A 168 -14.26 14.51 -4.82
CA ASP A 168 -14.09 13.82 -6.10
C ASP A 168 -12.71 13.14 -6.22
N ILE A 169 -11.68 13.76 -5.64
CA ILE A 169 -10.34 13.16 -5.56
C ILE A 169 -10.38 11.86 -4.75
N PHE A 170 -11.08 11.83 -3.61
CA PHE A 170 -11.22 10.61 -2.81
C PHE A 170 -12.13 9.57 -3.49
N GLU A 171 -13.21 9.97 -4.15
CA GLU A 171 -14.04 9.06 -4.96
C GLU A 171 -13.19 8.41 -6.07
N PHE A 172 -12.44 9.20 -6.83
CA PHE A 172 -11.54 8.69 -7.88
C PHE A 172 -10.45 7.77 -7.32
N THR A 173 -9.81 8.15 -6.21
CA THR A 173 -8.80 7.32 -5.55
C THR A 173 -9.39 6.00 -5.09
N GLY A 174 -10.57 6.04 -4.48
CA GLY A 174 -11.30 4.85 -4.05
C GLY A 174 -11.75 3.97 -5.21
N GLN A 175 -12.15 4.55 -6.33
CA GLN A 175 -12.46 3.82 -7.56
C GLN A 175 -11.23 3.02 -8.03
N ILE A 176 -10.10 3.69 -8.24
CA ILE A 176 -8.86 3.07 -8.69
C ILE A 176 -8.42 1.93 -7.75
N LEU A 177 -8.47 2.20 -6.45
CA LEU A 177 -8.12 1.20 -5.44
C LEU A 177 -9.10 0.03 -5.47
N GLY A 178 -10.42 0.28 -5.48
CA GLY A 178 -11.45 -0.75 -5.49
C GLY A 178 -11.36 -1.68 -6.70
N GLU A 179 -11.21 -1.14 -7.90
CA GLU A 179 -10.99 -1.91 -9.13
C GLU A 179 -9.73 -2.80 -9.04
N SER A 180 -8.66 -2.28 -8.43
CA SER A 180 -7.42 -3.04 -8.22
C SER A 180 -7.63 -4.17 -7.22
N LEU A 181 -8.31 -3.88 -6.09
CA LEU A 181 -8.61 -4.89 -5.08
C LEU A 181 -9.49 -6.00 -5.65
N ALA A 182 -10.45 -5.69 -6.53
CA ALA A 182 -11.25 -6.71 -7.21
C ALA A 182 -10.37 -7.67 -8.03
N ASN A 183 -9.36 -7.15 -8.75
CA ASN A 183 -8.38 -7.99 -9.47
C ASN A 183 -7.60 -8.89 -8.52
N PHE A 184 -7.15 -8.37 -7.37
CA PHE A 184 -6.39 -9.14 -6.39
C PHE A 184 -7.23 -10.22 -5.71
N ILE A 185 -8.52 -9.94 -5.47
CA ILE A 185 -9.49 -10.91 -4.96
C ILE A 185 -9.68 -12.05 -5.96
N MET A 186 -9.88 -11.75 -7.24
CA MET A 186 -10.03 -12.78 -8.27
C MET A 186 -8.78 -13.63 -8.44
N PHE A 187 -7.60 -13.07 -8.18
CA PHE A 187 -6.34 -13.79 -8.27
C PHE A 187 -6.07 -14.71 -7.08
N SER A 188 -6.39 -14.29 -5.84
CA SER A 188 -5.93 -15.00 -4.63
C SER A 188 -7.04 -15.44 -3.68
N SER A 189 -8.28 -15.00 -3.88
CA SER A 189 -9.46 -15.35 -3.05
C SER A 189 -9.20 -15.18 -1.53
N PRO A 190 -8.79 -14.00 -1.06
CA PRO A 190 -8.46 -13.79 0.35
C PRO A 190 -9.74 -13.70 1.20
N ALA A 191 -9.65 -14.02 2.50
CA ALA A 191 -10.72 -13.76 3.47
C ALA A 191 -10.87 -12.26 3.77
N ALA A 192 -9.75 -11.53 3.77
CA ALA A 192 -9.74 -10.09 4.05
C ALA A 192 -8.66 -9.35 3.25
N ILE A 193 -8.90 -8.05 3.04
CA ILE A 193 -7.89 -7.08 2.63
C ILE A 193 -7.78 -6.03 3.73
N VAL A 194 -6.57 -5.84 4.26
CA VAL A 194 -6.27 -4.87 5.31
C VAL A 194 -5.60 -3.67 4.71
N LEU A 195 -6.19 -2.49 4.89
CA LEU A 195 -5.60 -1.22 4.51
C LEU A 195 -4.83 -0.63 5.68
N PHE A 196 -3.60 -0.22 5.45
CA PHE A 196 -2.67 0.30 6.45
C PHE A 196 -1.93 1.54 5.93
N GLY A 197 -1.51 2.44 6.81
CA GLY A 197 -0.69 3.61 6.46
C GLY A 197 -1.45 4.94 6.50
N GLY A 198 -0.71 6.04 6.29
CA GLY A 198 -1.20 7.40 6.54
C GLY A 198 -2.48 7.78 5.79
N LEU A 199 -2.66 7.30 4.55
CA LEU A 199 -3.84 7.62 3.75
C LEU A 199 -5.13 7.02 4.34
N THR A 200 -5.05 5.95 5.15
CA THR A 200 -6.22 5.35 5.81
C THR A 200 -6.87 6.27 6.85
N LYS A 201 -6.17 7.33 7.29
CA LYS A 201 -6.73 8.37 8.17
C LYS A 201 -7.91 9.12 7.53
N ALA A 202 -8.03 9.07 6.20
CA ALA A 202 -9.20 9.58 5.49
C ALA A 202 -10.50 8.80 5.82
N GLY A 203 -10.39 7.64 6.47
CA GLY A 203 -11.54 6.89 6.96
C GLY A 203 -12.54 6.56 5.86
N ASN A 204 -13.81 6.87 6.10
CA ASN A 204 -14.89 6.55 5.16
C ASN A 204 -14.82 7.31 3.83
N LEU A 205 -14.12 8.43 3.75
CA LEU A 205 -13.89 9.13 2.47
C LEU A 205 -13.13 8.24 1.47
N LEU A 206 -12.21 7.41 1.96
CA LEU A 206 -11.49 6.44 1.15
C LEU A 206 -12.19 5.07 1.12
N LEU A 207 -12.62 4.58 2.27
CA LEU A 207 -13.12 3.21 2.43
C LEU A 207 -14.41 2.94 1.66
N ASN A 208 -15.37 3.88 1.71
CA ASN A 208 -16.67 3.70 1.08
C ASN A 208 -16.58 3.58 -0.45
N PRO A 209 -15.93 4.54 -1.17
CA PRO A 209 -15.78 4.39 -2.61
C PRO A 209 -14.92 3.17 -2.97
N THR A 210 -13.87 2.86 -2.19
CA THR A 210 -13.08 1.65 -2.43
C THR A 210 -13.93 0.39 -2.35
N ARG A 211 -14.75 0.24 -1.31
CA ARG A 211 -15.65 -0.92 -1.15
C ARG A 211 -16.68 -0.99 -2.27
N LYS A 212 -17.33 0.13 -2.60
CA LYS A 212 -18.30 0.23 -3.67
C LYS A 212 -17.72 -0.29 -4.99
N HIS A 213 -16.62 0.30 -5.44
CA HIS A 213 -16.02 -0.07 -6.72
C HIS A 213 -15.37 -1.47 -6.70
N MET A 214 -14.88 -1.92 -5.56
CA MET A 214 -14.44 -3.30 -5.39
C MET A 214 -15.61 -4.28 -5.64
N GLU A 215 -16.72 -4.09 -4.94
CA GLU A 215 -17.89 -4.97 -5.06
C GLU A 215 -18.54 -4.91 -6.46
N GLU A 216 -18.60 -3.74 -7.09
CA GLU A 216 -19.13 -3.58 -8.45
C GLU A 216 -18.35 -4.40 -9.48
N ASN A 217 -17.05 -4.57 -9.29
CA ASN A 217 -16.14 -5.25 -10.23
C ASN A 217 -15.87 -6.72 -9.89
N LEU A 218 -16.53 -7.29 -8.87
CA LEU A 218 -16.37 -8.69 -8.51
C LEU A 218 -17.36 -9.60 -9.26
N LEU A 219 -16.91 -10.80 -9.59
CA LEU A 219 -17.79 -11.89 -10.00
C LEU A 219 -18.75 -12.24 -8.85
N PRO A 220 -19.98 -12.72 -9.14
CA PRO A 220 -20.98 -13.06 -8.11
C PRO A 220 -20.47 -14.02 -7.03
N ILE A 221 -19.53 -14.91 -7.38
CA ILE A 221 -18.94 -15.88 -6.43
C ILE A 221 -18.08 -15.23 -5.34
N PHE A 222 -17.61 -13.99 -5.54
CA PHE A 222 -16.77 -13.25 -4.59
C PHE A 222 -17.51 -12.13 -3.87
N LYS A 223 -18.70 -11.71 -4.35
CA LYS A 223 -19.43 -10.57 -3.77
C LYS A 223 -19.78 -10.81 -2.30
N ASN A 224 -19.54 -9.78 -1.49
CA ASN A 224 -19.81 -9.74 -0.05
C ASN A 224 -19.11 -10.86 0.76
N LYS A 225 -17.99 -11.39 0.27
CA LYS A 225 -17.25 -12.46 0.95
C LYS A 225 -15.90 -12.01 1.51
N VAL A 226 -15.32 -10.95 0.96
CA VAL A 226 -14.00 -10.46 1.37
C VAL A 226 -14.17 -9.25 2.28
N GLU A 227 -13.62 -9.32 3.46
CA GLU A 227 -13.64 -8.20 4.39
C GLU A 227 -12.63 -7.12 3.95
N LEU A 228 -13.09 -5.89 3.78
CA LEU A 228 -12.22 -4.73 3.58
C LEU A 228 -12.18 -3.94 4.89
N ILE A 229 -11.03 -3.96 5.57
CA ILE A 229 -10.85 -3.43 6.92
C ILE A 229 -9.59 -2.57 7.03
N PHE A 230 -9.56 -1.70 8.03
CA PHE A 230 -8.35 -0.98 8.40
C PHE A 230 -7.52 -1.79 9.39
N SER A 231 -6.20 -1.61 9.32
CA SER A 231 -5.26 -2.11 10.33
C SER A 231 -5.64 -1.63 11.73
N GLN A 232 -5.46 -2.52 12.70
CA GLN A 232 -5.58 -2.20 14.12
C GLN A 232 -4.22 -1.91 14.77
N LEU A 233 -3.11 -2.08 14.03
CA LEU A 233 -1.78 -1.77 14.52
C LEU A 233 -1.50 -0.27 14.43
N LYS A 234 -0.81 0.27 15.43
CA LYS A 234 -0.30 1.64 15.34
C LYS A 234 0.81 1.69 14.28
N GLU A 235 0.81 2.74 13.48
CA GLU A 235 1.77 2.92 12.38
C GLU A 235 3.22 2.85 12.85
N SER A 236 3.53 3.42 14.04
CA SER A 236 4.85 3.35 14.68
C SER A 236 5.29 1.94 15.06
N ASP A 237 4.35 1.06 15.38
CA ASP A 237 4.64 -0.24 15.99
C ASP A 237 4.60 -1.37 14.96
N ALA A 238 3.83 -1.20 13.87
CA ALA A 238 3.59 -2.24 12.87
C ALA A 238 4.88 -2.76 12.23
N ALA A 239 5.82 -1.87 11.89
CA ALA A 239 7.10 -2.25 11.30
C ALA A 239 7.97 -3.04 12.30
N ILE A 240 7.95 -2.66 13.58
CA ILE A 240 8.71 -3.34 14.65
C ILE A 240 8.08 -4.69 14.96
N LEU A 241 6.77 -4.73 15.14
CA LEU A 241 6.01 -5.96 15.42
C LEU A 241 6.13 -6.94 14.25
N GLY A 242 5.99 -6.46 13.01
CA GLY A 242 6.16 -7.26 11.82
C GLY A 242 7.57 -7.82 11.67
N ALA A 243 8.59 -6.99 11.91
CA ALA A 243 9.97 -7.46 11.88
C ALA A 243 10.26 -8.48 12.98
N SER A 244 9.64 -8.35 14.17
CA SER A 244 9.78 -9.35 15.25
C SER A 244 9.09 -10.66 14.88
N ALA A 245 7.95 -10.62 14.20
CA ALA A 245 7.21 -11.82 13.77
C ALA A 245 8.02 -12.72 12.83
N LEU A 246 8.89 -12.14 11.98
CA LEU A 246 9.76 -12.91 11.06
C LEU A 246 10.65 -13.93 11.75
N VAL A 247 11.04 -13.67 13.00
CA VAL A 247 11.94 -14.58 13.74
C VAL A 247 11.24 -15.88 14.14
N TRP A 248 9.94 -15.85 14.32
CA TRP A 248 9.15 -16.98 14.80
C TRP A 248 8.69 -17.92 13.67
N GLU A 249 8.59 -17.45 12.45
CA GLU A 249 8.12 -18.26 11.31
C GLU A 249 9.23 -19.05 10.58
N VAL A 250 10.47 -18.69 10.77
CA VAL A 250 11.62 -19.28 10.08
C VAL A 250 12.28 -20.35 10.95
N LYS A 251 11.49 -21.35 11.35
CA LYS A 251 12.01 -22.60 11.88
C LYS A 251 11.86 -23.72 10.87
#